data_610bf74e91322855fa03a6513e2bf024
#
_entry.id   610bf74e91322855fa03a6513e2bf024
#
_cell.length_a   1.000
_cell.length_b   1.000
_cell.length_c   1.000
_cell.angle_alpha   90.00
_cell.angle_beta   90.00
_cell.angle_gamma   90.00
#
_symmetry.space_group_name_H-M   'P 1'
#
loop_
_entity.id
_entity.type
_entity.pdbx_description
1 polymer ?
#
loop_
_entity_poly.entity_id
_entity_poly.type
_entity_poly.pdbx_seq_one_letter_code
_entity_poly.pdbx_strand_id
1 'polypeptide(L)'
;MFRSHTCGELRLADAGKNVTLAGWVQRARKMGGMTFVDLRDRYGITQLVFNTEVNAELCERANHLGREFVIQVKGTVSERSSKNANIPTGEIEIIVSELNILNSAQTPPFTIEDNTDGGDDLRMKYRYLDLRRSAVRKNLELRHRMTMEVRRYLDSKGFLEVETPMLIGSTPEGARDFVVPSRMNPGQFYALPQSPQTLKQLLMVSGFDRYFQIVKCFRDEDLRADRQPEFTQIDCEMSFVEQEDIINTFEGMAKHLFKELRGVELTEPFLRMPWADAMKYYGSDKPDLRFGMKFVELMDVLKGYGFSVFDNAAYIGGICAEGAAHYTRKQLDQLTEFVKRPQIGAKGMVYARIEADGTVKSSVDKFYSQEVLQKMKEAFGAKPGDLILILSGDDAMKTRKQLCELRLEMGNQLGLRDKNKFACLWVVDFPMFEWSEEEGRLMAMHHPFTHPKDEDIPLLDTDPAAVRADAYDMVINGVEVGGGSIRIHDSALQAKMFEILGFTPEKAQEQFGFLMNAFKFGAPPHGGLAYGLDRWVSL
;
A
#
# COMPACT_ATOMS: atom_id res chain seq x y z
N MET A 1 -32.22 -1.19 27.61
CA MET A 1 -31.18 -1.70 26.67
C MET A 1 -31.63 -3.08 26.16
N PHE A 2 -31.40 -3.38 24.85
CA PHE A 2 -31.77 -4.68 24.27
C PHE A 2 -30.81 -5.81 24.66
N ARG A 3 -29.66 -5.55 25.26
CA ARG A 3 -28.72 -6.55 25.72
C ARG A 3 -27.93 -6.07 26.94
N SER A 4 -27.58 -7.00 27.81
CA SER A 4 -26.72 -6.78 28.96
C SER A 4 -25.25 -7.06 28.63
N HIS A 5 -24.97 -7.99 27.71
CA HIS A 5 -23.66 -8.44 27.28
C HIS A 5 -23.61 -8.62 25.77
N THR A 6 -22.41 -8.60 25.20
CA THR A 6 -22.15 -8.96 23.81
C THR A 6 -22.02 -10.47 23.63
N CYS A 7 -22.11 -10.95 22.38
CA CYS A 7 -21.94 -12.37 22.07
C CYS A 7 -20.49 -12.85 22.13
N GLY A 8 -19.54 -11.99 22.47
CA GLY A 8 -18.11 -12.31 22.52
C GLY A 8 -17.45 -12.23 23.89
N GLU A 9 -18.12 -11.66 24.90
CA GLU A 9 -17.46 -11.31 26.16
C GLU A 9 -17.62 -12.32 27.29
N LEU A 10 -18.65 -13.17 27.29
CA LEU A 10 -18.92 -14.11 28.36
C LEU A 10 -17.90 -15.26 28.41
N ARG A 11 -17.54 -15.66 29.61
CA ARG A 11 -16.56 -16.71 29.90
C ARG A 11 -17.11 -17.67 30.99
N LEU A 12 -16.39 -18.73 31.28
CA LEU A 12 -16.77 -19.72 32.31
C LEU A 12 -16.97 -19.08 33.70
N ALA A 13 -16.22 -18.01 34.00
CA ALA A 13 -16.41 -17.25 35.25
C ALA A 13 -17.78 -16.58 35.38
N ASP A 14 -18.51 -16.46 34.29
CA ASP A 14 -19.87 -15.86 34.25
C ASP A 14 -20.95 -16.90 34.43
N ALA A 15 -20.63 -18.18 34.60
CA ALA A 15 -21.60 -19.24 34.81
C ALA A 15 -22.53 -18.92 35.99
N GLY A 16 -23.85 -19.17 35.80
CA GLY A 16 -24.89 -18.85 36.76
C GLY A 16 -25.48 -17.44 36.64
N LYS A 17 -24.86 -16.54 35.87
CA LYS A 17 -25.41 -15.18 35.63
C LYS A 17 -26.62 -15.23 34.68
N ASN A 18 -27.64 -14.43 34.99
CA ASN A 18 -28.72 -14.13 34.05
C ASN A 18 -28.30 -13.01 33.12
N VAL A 19 -28.42 -13.26 31.82
CA VAL A 19 -27.99 -12.34 30.79
C VAL A 19 -29.05 -12.13 29.71
N THR A 20 -28.99 -10.98 29.04
CA THR A 20 -29.77 -10.69 27.84
C THR A 20 -28.80 -10.48 26.68
N LEU A 21 -28.94 -11.29 25.64
CA LEU A 21 -28.15 -11.17 24.41
C LEU A 21 -29.06 -10.77 23.24
N ALA A 22 -28.50 -10.05 22.28
CA ALA A 22 -29.17 -9.76 21.02
C ALA A 22 -28.15 -9.80 19.87
N GLY A 23 -28.57 -10.35 18.74
CA GLY A 23 -27.72 -10.53 17.57
C GLY A 23 -28.43 -11.21 16.43
N TRP A 24 -27.63 -11.70 15.48
CA TRP A 24 -28.09 -12.42 14.30
C TRP A 24 -27.91 -13.93 14.48
N VAL A 25 -28.93 -14.69 14.07
CA VAL A 25 -28.86 -16.16 14.04
C VAL A 25 -27.90 -16.57 12.90
N GLN A 26 -26.72 -17.06 13.25
CA GLN A 26 -25.81 -17.59 12.26
C GLN A 26 -26.21 -18.99 11.81
N ARG A 27 -26.58 -19.85 12.76
CA ARG A 27 -26.94 -21.23 12.52
C ARG A 27 -27.91 -21.73 13.59
N ALA A 28 -28.90 -22.51 13.19
CA ALA A 28 -29.75 -23.27 14.07
C ALA A 28 -29.65 -24.76 13.77
N ARG A 29 -29.54 -25.60 14.80
CA ARG A 29 -29.37 -27.06 14.69
C ARG A 29 -30.31 -27.77 15.65
N LYS A 30 -31.15 -28.62 15.12
CA LYS A 30 -32.04 -29.47 15.91
C LYS A 30 -31.34 -30.82 16.17
N MET A 31 -31.20 -31.19 17.43
CA MET A 31 -30.56 -32.43 17.85
C MET A 31 -31.33 -33.08 18.98
N GLY A 32 -32.13 -34.12 18.64
CA GLY A 32 -33.00 -34.74 19.61
C GLY A 32 -34.09 -33.78 20.16
N GLY A 33 -34.19 -33.71 21.47
CA GLY A 33 -35.08 -32.78 22.18
C GLY A 33 -34.54 -31.37 22.40
N MET A 34 -33.40 -31.01 21.75
CA MET A 34 -32.77 -29.72 21.93
C MET A 34 -32.60 -29.00 20.60
N THR A 35 -32.63 -27.66 20.65
CA THR A 35 -32.26 -26.78 19.54
C THR A 35 -31.10 -25.90 19.99
N PHE A 36 -30.01 -25.95 19.22
CA PHE A 36 -28.83 -25.13 19.42
C PHE A 36 -28.83 -24.01 18.39
N VAL A 37 -28.62 -22.79 18.85
CA VAL A 37 -28.53 -21.60 17.97
C VAL A 37 -27.23 -20.89 18.23
N ASP A 38 -26.45 -20.69 17.18
CA ASP A 38 -25.24 -19.84 17.22
C ASP A 38 -25.71 -18.39 16.99
N LEU A 39 -25.70 -17.57 18.04
CA LEU A 39 -26.02 -16.15 18.00
C LEU A 39 -24.75 -15.33 17.82
N ARG A 40 -24.74 -14.49 16.79
CA ARG A 40 -23.57 -13.69 16.41
C ARG A 40 -23.86 -12.21 16.53
N ASP A 41 -22.89 -11.47 17.03
CA ASP A 41 -22.81 -10.01 16.88
C ASP A 41 -21.42 -9.60 16.38
N ARG A 42 -21.08 -8.30 16.45
CA ARG A 42 -19.76 -7.80 16.06
C ARG A 42 -18.61 -8.43 16.87
N TYR A 43 -18.86 -8.79 18.13
CA TYR A 43 -17.85 -9.15 19.10
C TYR A 43 -17.58 -10.65 19.15
N GLY A 44 -18.51 -11.47 18.67
CA GLY A 44 -18.32 -12.91 18.65
C GLY A 44 -19.60 -13.71 18.42
N ILE A 45 -19.54 -14.98 18.82
CA ILE A 45 -20.60 -15.95 18.69
C ILE A 45 -20.81 -16.61 20.06
N THR A 46 -22.07 -16.73 20.47
CA THR A 46 -22.44 -17.47 21.68
C THR A 46 -23.48 -18.53 21.34
N GLN A 47 -23.30 -19.75 21.84
CA GLN A 47 -24.28 -20.82 21.68
C GLN A 47 -25.46 -20.60 22.62
N LEU A 48 -26.68 -20.70 22.08
CA LEU A 48 -27.91 -20.72 22.79
C LEU A 48 -28.47 -22.14 22.81
N VAL A 49 -29.11 -22.55 23.92
CA VAL A 49 -29.72 -23.86 24.07
C VAL A 49 -31.20 -23.70 24.43
N PHE A 50 -32.02 -24.36 23.63
CA PHE A 50 -33.46 -24.52 23.88
C PHE A 50 -33.72 -26.00 24.09
N ASN A 51 -34.36 -26.34 25.22
CA ASN A 51 -34.65 -27.72 25.60
C ASN A 51 -36.14 -27.96 25.66
N THR A 52 -36.63 -28.93 24.91
CA THR A 52 -38.06 -29.31 24.85
C THR A 52 -38.60 -29.79 26.22
N GLU A 53 -37.76 -30.46 27.02
CA GLU A 53 -38.14 -30.94 28.35
C GLU A 53 -38.35 -29.80 29.33
N VAL A 54 -37.68 -28.66 29.15
CA VAL A 54 -37.79 -27.48 30.01
C VAL A 54 -38.93 -26.57 29.52
N ASN A 55 -38.99 -26.31 28.22
CA ASN A 55 -40.01 -25.45 27.60
C ASN A 55 -40.20 -25.84 26.12
N ALA A 56 -41.22 -26.68 25.87
CA ALA A 56 -41.52 -27.20 24.55
C ALA A 56 -41.96 -26.11 23.55
N GLU A 57 -42.74 -25.12 24.01
CA GLU A 57 -43.19 -24.01 23.15
C GLU A 57 -42.03 -23.12 22.71
N LEU A 58 -41.15 -22.79 23.65
CA LEU A 58 -39.96 -21.99 23.37
C LEU A 58 -39.01 -22.70 22.40
N CYS A 59 -38.84 -24.01 22.60
CA CYS A 59 -37.99 -24.84 21.70
C CYS A 59 -38.61 -24.93 20.30
N GLU A 60 -39.94 -25.06 20.18
CA GLU A 60 -40.60 -25.07 18.89
C GLU A 60 -40.50 -23.72 18.17
N ARG A 61 -40.60 -22.61 18.88
CA ARG A 61 -40.31 -21.27 18.31
C ARG A 61 -38.87 -21.17 17.81
N ALA A 62 -37.89 -21.71 18.54
CA ALA A 62 -36.51 -21.74 18.14
C ALA A 62 -36.26 -22.60 16.87
N ASN A 63 -37.04 -23.66 16.67
CA ASN A 63 -36.98 -24.50 15.47
C ASN A 63 -37.33 -23.76 14.17
N HIS A 64 -38.09 -22.66 14.26
CA HIS A 64 -38.48 -21.82 13.12
C HIS A 64 -37.57 -20.64 12.87
N LEU A 65 -36.45 -20.51 13.63
CA LEU A 65 -35.48 -19.47 13.41
C LEU A 65 -34.68 -19.71 12.12
N GLY A 66 -34.75 -18.73 11.20
CA GLY A 66 -33.99 -18.71 9.99
C GLY A 66 -32.61 -18.06 10.18
N ARG A 67 -31.70 -18.32 9.24
CA ARG A 67 -30.39 -17.62 9.19
C ARG A 67 -30.62 -16.11 9.10
N GLU A 68 -29.76 -15.37 9.80
CA GLU A 68 -29.76 -13.90 9.86
C GLU A 68 -31.01 -13.27 10.48
N PHE A 69 -31.90 -14.04 11.09
CA PHE A 69 -32.93 -13.46 11.95
C PHE A 69 -32.26 -12.66 13.08
N VAL A 70 -32.78 -11.49 13.37
CA VAL A 70 -32.37 -10.69 14.52
C VAL A 70 -33.21 -11.08 15.72
N ILE A 71 -32.57 -11.60 16.75
CA ILE A 71 -33.27 -12.06 17.95
C ILE A 71 -32.68 -11.44 19.21
N GLN A 72 -33.51 -11.40 20.24
CA GLN A 72 -33.10 -11.14 21.62
C GLN A 72 -33.48 -12.36 22.46
N VAL A 73 -32.57 -12.77 23.32
CA VAL A 73 -32.82 -13.87 24.27
C VAL A 73 -32.45 -13.44 25.68
N LYS A 74 -33.19 -13.95 26.65
CA LYS A 74 -32.80 -13.95 28.06
C LYS A 74 -32.50 -15.40 28.47
N GLY A 75 -31.52 -15.58 29.33
CA GLY A 75 -31.18 -16.90 29.82
C GLY A 75 -30.05 -16.87 30.83
N THR A 76 -29.66 -18.06 31.28
CA THR A 76 -28.61 -18.25 32.25
C THR A 76 -27.37 -18.80 31.57
N VAL A 77 -26.21 -18.22 31.89
CA VAL A 77 -24.90 -18.73 31.43
C VAL A 77 -24.63 -20.08 32.09
N SER A 78 -24.34 -21.07 31.29
CA SER A 78 -24.00 -22.43 31.75
C SER A 78 -22.69 -22.92 31.10
N GLU A 79 -21.99 -23.78 31.78
CA GLU A 79 -20.85 -24.46 31.20
C GLU A 79 -21.32 -25.46 30.13
N ARG A 80 -20.66 -25.48 28.98
CA ARG A 80 -20.93 -26.43 27.89
C ARG A 80 -20.44 -27.82 28.24
N SER A 81 -21.25 -28.82 27.96
CA SER A 81 -20.85 -30.24 28.05
C SER A 81 -19.79 -30.59 26.98
N SER A 82 -19.90 -30.01 25.80
CA SER A 82 -18.92 -30.14 24.69
C SER A 82 -18.32 -28.80 24.37
N LYS A 83 -17.10 -28.54 24.86
CA LYS A 83 -16.38 -27.28 24.68
C LYS A 83 -15.90 -27.10 23.25
N ASN A 84 -15.91 -25.86 22.75
CA ASN A 84 -15.41 -25.47 21.43
C ASN A 84 -14.22 -24.52 21.57
N ALA A 85 -13.01 -25.03 21.41
CA ALA A 85 -11.77 -24.24 21.51
C ALA A 85 -11.58 -23.19 20.39
N ASN A 86 -12.41 -23.23 19.33
CA ASN A 86 -12.25 -22.34 18.17
C ASN A 86 -12.89 -20.95 18.37
N ILE A 87 -13.68 -20.77 19.42
CA ILE A 87 -14.30 -19.49 19.75
C ILE A 87 -14.04 -19.13 21.23
N PRO A 88 -13.86 -17.83 21.54
CA PRO A 88 -13.55 -17.39 22.91
C PRO A 88 -14.62 -17.73 23.95
N THR A 89 -15.90 -17.83 23.53
CA THR A 89 -17.06 -18.18 24.35
C THR A 89 -17.35 -19.68 24.36
N GLY A 90 -16.47 -20.50 23.79
CA GLY A 90 -16.72 -21.92 23.54
C GLY A 90 -16.79 -22.82 24.76
N GLU A 91 -16.52 -22.30 25.96
CA GLU A 91 -16.70 -23.02 27.22
C GLU A 91 -18.10 -22.87 27.82
N ILE A 92 -18.88 -21.87 27.31
CA ILE A 92 -20.19 -21.54 27.85
C ILE A 92 -21.28 -21.63 26.78
N GLU A 93 -22.49 -21.76 27.25
CA GLU A 93 -23.74 -21.66 26.48
C GLU A 93 -24.81 -20.92 27.30
N ILE A 94 -25.84 -20.44 26.65
CA ILE A 94 -26.94 -19.79 27.32
C ILE A 94 -28.13 -20.74 27.32
N ILE A 95 -28.62 -21.13 28.51
CA ILE A 95 -29.87 -21.83 28.67
C ILE A 95 -30.98 -20.77 28.58
N VAL A 96 -31.68 -20.75 27.45
CA VAL A 96 -32.65 -19.69 27.13
C VAL A 96 -33.97 -19.87 27.86
N SER A 97 -34.43 -18.78 28.47
CA SER A 97 -35.73 -18.71 29.15
C SER A 97 -36.76 -17.86 28.38
N GLU A 98 -36.28 -16.87 27.60
CA GLU A 98 -37.17 -16.00 26.80
C GLU A 98 -36.55 -15.79 25.41
N LEU A 99 -37.38 -15.76 24.37
CA LEU A 99 -37.01 -15.48 22.97
C LEU A 99 -37.94 -14.43 22.38
N ASN A 100 -37.33 -13.35 21.87
CA ASN A 100 -38.03 -12.35 21.08
C ASN A 100 -37.40 -12.30 19.67
N ILE A 101 -38.22 -12.46 18.64
CA ILE A 101 -37.80 -12.21 17.26
C ILE A 101 -37.97 -10.72 17.01
N LEU A 102 -36.87 -9.99 16.91
CA LEU A 102 -36.86 -8.55 16.67
C LEU A 102 -37.11 -8.24 15.20
N ASN A 103 -36.56 -9.08 14.32
CA ASN A 103 -36.78 -8.99 12.89
C ASN A 103 -36.51 -10.34 12.22
N SER A 104 -37.34 -10.75 11.29
CA SER A 104 -37.10 -11.90 10.43
C SER A 104 -36.22 -11.50 9.24
N ALA A 105 -35.60 -12.48 8.61
CA ALA A 105 -34.77 -12.27 7.43
C ALA A 105 -35.08 -13.29 6.33
N GLN A 106 -34.92 -12.89 5.10
CA GLN A 106 -34.84 -13.82 3.98
C GLN A 106 -33.53 -14.60 4.03
N THR A 107 -33.50 -15.77 3.42
CA THR A 107 -32.26 -16.52 3.27
C THR A 107 -31.22 -15.68 2.52
N PRO A 108 -30.03 -15.45 3.11
CA PRO A 108 -29.02 -14.64 2.47
C PRO A 108 -28.51 -15.30 1.19
N PRO A 109 -28.07 -14.50 0.19
CA PRO A 109 -27.63 -15.01 -1.11
C PRO A 109 -26.31 -15.80 -1.06
N PHE A 110 -25.60 -15.75 0.06
CA PHE A 110 -24.39 -16.52 0.33
C PHE A 110 -24.24 -16.75 1.84
N THR A 111 -23.41 -17.71 2.21
CA THR A 111 -23.12 -18.01 3.60
C THR A 111 -22.30 -16.91 4.26
N ILE A 112 -22.79 -16.35 5.38
CA ILE A 112 -22.11 -15.27 6.12
C ILE A 112 -21.18 -15.91 7.17
N GLU A 113 -20.13 -16.51 6.67
CA GLU A 113 -19.02 -17.15 7.42
C GLU A 113 -17.70 -16.83 6.74
N ASP A 114 -16.58 -17.00 7.43
CA ASP A 114 -15.27 -16.69 6.84
C ASP A 114 -14.97 -17.54 5.60
N ASN A 115 -15.37 -18.82 5.61
CA ASN A 115 -15.36 -19.68 4.44
C ASN A 115 -16.72 -19.59 3.72
N THR A 116 -16.90 -18.54 2.92
CA THR A 116 -18.15 -18.29 2.20
C THR A 116 -18.17 -18.96 0.82
N ASP A 117 -19.38 -19.29 0.35
CA ASP A 117 -19.68 -19.74 -1.02
C ASP A 117 -20.00 -18.58 -1.98
N GLY A 118 -19.97 -17.34 -1.49
CA GLY A 118 -20.21 -16.14 -2.28
C GLY A 118 -19.01 -15.73 -3.15
N GLY A 119 -19.20 -15.67 -4.48
CA GLY A 119 -18.25 -15.08 -5.41
C GLY A 119 -18.14 -13.57 -5.25
N ASP A 120 -17.10 -12.96 -5.82
CA ASP A 120 -16.79 -11.53 -5.65
C ASP A 120 -17.94 -10.61 -6.09
N ASP A 121 -18.55 -10.85 -7.24
CA ASP A 121 -19.68 -10.05 -7.75
C ASP A 121 -20.86 -10.04 -6.78
N LEU A 122 -21.18 -11.21 -6.23
CA LEU A 122 -22.29 -11.36 -5.29
C LEU A 122 -22.00 -10.67 -3.96
N ARG A 123 -20.79 -10.79 -3.47
CA ARG A 123 -20.32 -10.13 -2.26
C ARG A 123 -20.25 -8.61 -2.42
N MET A 124 -19.88 -8.12 -3.60
CA MET A 124 -19.92 -6.69 -3.92
C MET A 124 -21.35 -6.16 -3.97
N LYS A 125 -22.26 -6.89 -4.61
CA LYS A 125 -23.68 -6.52 -4.68
C LYS A 125 -24.34 -6.45 -3.30
N TYR A 126 -24.02 -7.39 -2.41
CA TYR A 126 -24.54 -7.47 -1.05
C TYR A 126 -23.47 -7.14 -0.01
N ARG A 127 -22.73 -6.06 -0.24
CA ARG A 127 -21.59 -5.68 0.58
C ARG A 127 -21.91 -5.57 2.07
N TYR A 128 -23.09 -5.09 2.43
CA TYR A 128 -23.57 -5.00 3.81
C TYR A 128 -23.74 -6.37 4.50
N LEU A 129 -23.93 -7.45 3.75
CA LEU A 129 -23.90 -8.82 4.28
C LEU A 129 -22.48 -9.34 4.39
N ASP A 130 -21.64 -9.08 3.38
CA ASP A 130 -20.23 -9.47 3.39
C ASP A 130 -19.47 -8.82 4.56
N LEU A 131 -19.83 -7.59 4.94
CA LEU A 131 -19.27 -6.88 6.09
C LEU A 131 -19.61 -7.54 7.45
N ARG A 132 -20.59 -8.43 7.53
CA ARG A 132 -20.86 -9.22 8.74
C ARG A 132 -19.84 -10.34 8.95
N ARG A 133 -19.08 -10.71 7.94
CA ARG A 133 -18.02 -11.73 8.02
C ARG A 133 -16.84 -11.19 8.80
N SER A 134 -16.28 -12.02 9.70
CA SER A 134 -15.15 -11.57 10.53
C SER A 134 -13.90 -11.25 9.73
N ALA A 135 -13.62 -11.97 8.67
CA ALA A 135 -12.47 -11.70 7.80
C ALA A 135 -12.49 -10.28 7.20
N VAL A 136 -13.66 -9.82 6.74
CA VAL A 136 -13.80 -8.46 6.16
C VAL A 136 -13.84 -7.40 7.26
N ARG A 137 -14.59 -7.68 8.34
CA ARG A 137 -14.71 -6.75 9.46
C ARG A 137 -13.37 -6.45 10.13
N LYS A 138 -12.51 -7.46 10.33
CA LYS A 138 -11.17 -7.29 10.93
C LYS A 138 -10.30 -6.31 10.16
N ASN A 139 -10.45 -6.23 8.84
CA ASN A 139 -9.73 -5.25 8.02
C ASN A 139 -10.17 -3.82 8.36
N LEU A 140 -11.47 -3.60 8.55
CA LEU A 140 -11.98 -2.29 8.96
C LEU A 140 -11.62 -1.94 10.41
N GLU A 141 -11.60 -2.93 11.30
CA GLU A 141 -11.15 -2.77 12.69
C GLU A 141 -9.65 -2.42 12.74
N LEU A 142 -8.82 -3.08 11.89
CA LEU A 142 -7.40 -2.73 11.75
C LEU A 142 -7.23 -1.30 11.24
N ARG A 143 -7.99 -0.91 10.20
CA ARG A 143 -7.98 0.47 9.67
C ARG A 143 -8.34 1.49 10.76
N HIS A 144 -9.38 1.23 11.53
CA HIS A 144 -9.78 2.07 12.66
C HIS A 144 -8.66 2.20 13.70
N ARG A 145 -8.10 1.08 14.13
CA ARG A 145 -6.99 1.08 15.11
C ARG A 145 -5.78 1.83 14.59
N MET A 146 -5.40 1.62 13.33
CA MET A 146 -4.30 2.35 12.69
C MET A 146 -4.54 3.86 12.70
N THR A 147 -5.74 4.29 12.31
CA THR A 147 -6.13 5.70 12.33
C THR A 147 -6.00 6.32 13.72
N MET A 148 -6.41 5.58 14.76
CA MET A 148 -6.28 6.04 16.15
C MET A 148 -4.83 6.12 16.60
N GLU A 149 -3.98 5.15 16.23
CA GLU A 149 -2.56 5.18 16.58
C GLU A 149 -1.81 6.30 15.85
N VAL A 150 -2.15 6.58 14.59
CA VAL A 150 -1.62 7.74 13.85
C VAL A 150 -1.93 9.04 14.60
N ARG A 151 -3.18 9.23 15.02
CA ARG A 151 -3.58 10.42 15.79
C ARG A 151 -2.81 10.53 17.10
N ARG A 152 -2.70 9.44 17.86
CA ARG A 152 -1.95 9.44 19.13
C ARG A 152 -0.47 9.80 18.93
N TYR A 153 0.15 9.23 17.92
CA TYR A 153 1.56 9.50 17.63
C TYR A 153 1.75 10.97 17.22
N LEU A 154 0.98 11.47 16.26
CA LEU A 154 1.13 12.84 15.74
C LEU A 154 0.78 13.88 16.81
N ASP A 155 -0.28 13.67 17.61
CA ASP A 155 -0.61 14.51 18.75
C ASP A 155 0.56 14.58 19.76
N SER A 156 1.17 13.43 20.07
CA SER A 156 2.34 13.36 20.96
C SER A 156 3.58 14.11 20.43
N LYS A 157 3.61 14.39 19.12
CA LYS A 157 4.66 15.16 18.45
C LYS A 157 4.28 16.64 18.24
N GLY A 158 3.14 17.06 18.78
CA GLY A 158 2.68 18.45 18.72
C GLY A 158 2.03 18.82 17.38
N PHE A 159 1.55 17.85 16.61
CA PHE A 159 0.77 18.11 15.41
C PHE A 159 -0.67 18.45 15.75
N LEU A 160 -1.23 19.41 15.04
CA LEU A 160 -2.63 19.79 15.11
C LEU A 160 -3.40 19.21 13.93
N GLU A 161 -4.49 18.48 14.20
CA GLU A 161 -5.39 17.99 13.15
C GLU A 161 -6.31 19.12 12.68
N VAL A 162 -6.22 19.47 11.40
CA VAL A 162 -7.01 20.56 10.80
C VAL A 162 -7.71 20.06 9.55
N GLU A 163 -9.03 20.17 9.52
CA GLU A 163 -9.83 19.87 8.33
C GLU A 163 -9.74 21.01 7.31
N THR A 164 -9.46 20.64 6.06
CA THR A 164 -9.45 21.58 4.93
C THR A 164 -10.70 21.43 4.07
N PRO A 165 -11.12 22.48 3.35
CA PRO A 165 -12.29 22.40 2.48
C PRO A 165 -12.19 21.32 1.41
N MET A 166 -13.34 20.68 1.09
CA MET A 166 -13.47 19.69 0.01
C MET A 166 -14.02 20.32 -1.28
N LEU A 167 -14.74 21.42 -1.21
CA LEU A 167 -15.19 22.18 -2.37
C LEU A 167 -14.23 23.35 -2.59
N ILE A 168 -13.29 23.17 -3.52
CA ILE A 168 -12.19 24.10 -3.77
C ILE A 168 -12.19 24.56 -5.24
N GLY A 169 -11.34 25.53 -5.57
CA GLY A 169 -10.97 25.80 -6.95
C GLY A 169 -10.05 24.71 -7.49
N SER A 170 -10.09 24.49 -8.81
CA SER A 170 -9.16 23.54 -9.47
C SER A 170 -7.71 23.91 -9.19
N THR A 171 -6.90 22.92 -8.84
CA THR A 171 -5.46 23.05 -8.64
C THR A 171 -4.75 22.00 -9.50
N PRO A 172 -3.84 22.40 -10.41
CA PRO A 172 -3.15 21.45 -11.27
C PRO A 172 -2.07 20.69 -10.48
N GLU A 173 -2.42 19.50 -10.01
CA GLU A 173 -1.54 18.60 -9.25
C GLU A 173 -1.14 17.33 -10.04
N GLY A 174 -1.30 17.33 -11.37
CA GLY A 174 -0.87 16.26 -12.25
C GLY A 174 -1.97 15.27 -12.67
N ALA A 175 -3.03 15.09 -11.88
CA ALA A 175 -4.22 14.30 -12.25
C ALA A 175 -5.33 15.21 -12.79
N ARG A 176 -6.40 14.63 -13.35
CA ARG A 176 -7.62 15.39 -13.66
C ARG A 176 -8.48 15.51 -12.41
N ASP A 177 -9.18 16.63 -12.30
CA ASP A 177 -10.09 16.91 -11.20
C ASP A 177 -11.47 16.31 -11.44
N PHE A 178 -12.10 15.80 -10.36
CA PHE A 178 -13.56 15.68 -10.32
C PHE A 178 -14.17 17.05 -10.05
N VAL A 179 -15.19 17.42 -10.81
CA VAL A 179 -15.83 18.73 -10.70
C VAL A 179 -17.28 18.61 -10.21
N VAL A 180 -17.69 19.59 -9.41
CA VAL A 180 -19.06 19.70 -8.87
C VAL A 180 -19.67 21.00 -9.39
N PRO A 181 -20.76 20.96 -10.16
CA PRO A 181 -21.38 22.17 -10.67
C PRO A 181 -21.98 23.03 -9.54
N SER A 182 -21.77 24.36 -9.64
CA SER A 182 -22.34 25.31 -8.70
C SER A 182 -23.78 25.67 -9.12
N ARG A 183 -24.76 25.36 -8.27
CA ARG A 183 -26.14 25.77 -8.51
C ARG A 183 -26.32 27.30 -8.41
N MET A 184 -25.57 27.91 -7.51
CA MET A 184 -25.66 29.36 -7.25
C MET A 184 -25.00 30.21 -8.30
N ASN A 185 -23.98 29.67 -8.98
CA ASN A 185 -23.20 30.39 -10.00
C ASN A 185 -23.21 29.56 -11.30
N PRO A 186 -24.22 29.78 -12.19
CA PRO A 186 -24.32 29.02 -13.44
C PRO A 186 -23.05 29.13 -14.29
N GLY A 187 -22.59 27.98 -14.81
CA GLY A 187 -21.36 27.86 -15.60
C GLY A 187 -20.07 27.77 -14.77
N GLN A 188 -20.15 27.80 -13.44
CA GLN A 188 -19.00 27.64 -12.56
C GLN A 188 -19.03 26.28 -11.84
N PHE A 189 -17.84 25.79 -11.47
CA PHE A 189 -17.66 24.50 -10.86
C PHE A 189 -16.71 24.61 -9.66
N TYR A 190 -16.98 23.80 -8.65
CA TYR A 190 -16.00 23.43 -7.65
C TYR A 190 -15.20 22.24 -8.15
N ALA A 191 -13.96 22.09 -7.70
CA ALA A 191 -13.19 20.86 -7.82
C ALA A 191 -13.13 20.11 -6.49
N LEU A 192 -13.04 18.78 -6.55
CA LEU A 192 -12.67 17.96 -5.40
C LEU A 192 -11.15 17.87 -5.30
N PRO A 193 -10.54 17.99 -4.10
CA PRO A 193 -9.10 18.06 -3.96
C PRO A 193 -8.40 16.74 -4.34
N GLN A 194 -7.36 16.85 -5.14
CA GLN A 194 -6.44 15.73 -5.41
C GLN A 194 -5.56 15.42 -4.19
N SER A 195 -5.22 16.46 -3.44
CA SER A 195 -4.61 16.46 -2.12
C SER A 195 -4.81 17.84 -1.49
N PRO A 196 -4.61 18.03 -0.18
CA PRO A 196 -4.66 19.34 0.46
C PRO A 196 -3.33 20.11 0.33
N GLN A 197 -2.52 19.88 -0.71
CA GLN A 197 -1.15 20.42 -0.84
C GLN A 197 -1.06 21.94 -0.65
N THR A 198 -1.84 22.69 -1.39
CA THR A 198 -1.80 24.15 -1.30
C THR A 198 -2.36 24.69 0.00
N LEU A 199 -3.36 24.01 0.55
CA LEU A 199 -4.01 24.39 1.81
C LEU A 199 -3.11 24.14 3.02
N LYS A 200 -2.38 23.02 3.05
CA LYS A 200 -1.44 22.76 4.14
C LYS A 200 -0.24 23.72 4.14
N GLN A 201 0.22 24.13 2.96
CA GLN A 201 1.25 25.17 2.85
C GLN A 201 0.74 26.53 3.36
N LEU A 202 -0.52 26.89 3.10
CA LEU A 202 -1.14 28.07 3.68
C LEU A 202 -1.24 27.99 5.22
N LEU A 203 -1.47 26.81 5.78
CA LEU A 203 -1.44 26.61 7.24
C LEU A 203 -0.04 26.85 7.82
N MET A 204 1.02 26.50 7.08
CA MET A 204 2.39 26.83 7.49
C MET A 204 2.63 28.34 7.48
N VAL A 205 2.20 29.04 6.43
CA VAL A 205 2.22 30.52 6.37
C VAL A 205 1.41 31.13 7.54
N SER A 206 0.32 30.47 7.93
CA SER A 206 -0.54 30.88 9.03
C SER A 206 0.03 30.58 10.43
N GLY A 207 1.22 29.98 10.52
CA GLY A 207 1.92 29.72 11.78
C GLY A 207 1.41 28.50 12.54
N PHE A 208 0.77 27.53 11.88
CA PHE A 208 0.31 26.30 12.54
C PHE A 208 1.44 25.32 12.89
N ASP A 209 2.63 25.54 12.37
CA ASP A 209 3.87 24.84 12.68
C ASP A 209 3.89 23.35 12.33
N ARG A 210 2.97 22.55 12.86
CA ARG A 210 2.82 21.13 12.61
C ARG A 210 1.36 20.77 12.38
N TYR A 211 1.05 20.36 11.17
CA TYR A 211 -0.30 20.02 10.71
C TYR A 211 -0.39 18.57 10.30
N PHE A 212 -1.52 17.95 10.57
CA PHE A 212 -1.92 16.72 9.89
C PHE A 212 -3.41 16.67 9.62
N GLN A 213 -3.81 15.79 8.70
CA GLN A 213 -5.20 15.47 8.43
C GLN A 213 -5.31 14.05 7.88
N ILE A 214 -6.33 13.31 8.30
CA ILE A 214 -6.72 12.06 7.65
C ILE A 214 -7.83 12.40 6.67
N VAL A 215 -7.48 12.52 5.38
CA VAL A 215 -8.28 13.23 4.39
C VAL A 215 -8.60 12.38 3.18
N LYS A 216 -9.82 12.55 2.65
CA LYS A 216 -10.20 12.02 1.34
C LYS A 216 -9.55 12.82 0.23
N CYS A 217 -9.01 12.09 -0.76
CA CYS A 217 -8.43 12.64 -1.97
C CYS A 217 -9.13 12.04 -3.19
N PHE A 218 -9.19 12.81 -4.28
CA PHE A 218 -9.93 12.45 -5.48
C PHE A 218 -9.07 12.68 -6.71
N ARG A 219 -8.93 11.67 -7.57
CA ARG A 219 -8.18 11.77 -8.82
C ARG A 219 -8.91 11.02 -9.92
N ASP A 220 -9.22 11.71 -11.01
CA ASP A 220 -9.83 11.12 -12.19
C ASP A 220 -8.73 10.57 -13.12
N GLU A 221 -8.24 9.40 -12.76
CA GLU A 221 -7.18 8.66 -13.43
C GLU A 221 -7.63 7.24 -13.78
N ASP A 222 -6.89 6.58 -14.67
CA ASP A 222 -7.11 5.18 -14.99
C ASP A 222 -6.96 4.29 -13.75
N LEU A 223 -7.94 3.43 -13.54
CA LEU A 223 -7.95 2.50 -12.41
C LEU A 223 -6.83 1.46 -12.56
N ARG A 224 -6.19 1.15 -11.45
CA ARG A 224 -5.21 0.06 -11.31
C ARG A 224 -5.56 -0.75 -10.06
N ALA A 225 -4.88 -1.89 -9.87
CA ALA A 225 -5.14 -2.76 -8.73
C ALA A 225 -5.06 -2.05 -7.37
N ASP A 226 -4.18 -1.05 -7.24
CA ASP A 226 -3.91 -0.27 -6.03
C ASP A 226 -4.31 1.20 -6.13
N ARG A 227 -4.96 1.63 -7.25
CA ARG A 227 -5.40 3.01 -7.48
C ARG A 227 -6.91 3.07 -7.61
N GLN A 228 -7.52 3.87 -6.75
CA GLN A 228 -8.94 4.18 -6.74
C GLN A 228 -9.16 5.69 -7.00
N PRO A 229 -10.27 6.09 -7.60
CA PRO A 229 -10.57 7.50 -7.85
C PRO A 229 -10.78 8.31 -6.57
N GLU A 230 -11.18 7.60 -5.50
CA GLU A 230 -11.31 8.13 -4.14
C GLU A 230 -10.49 7.27 -3.18
N PHE A 231 -9.58 7.91 -2.44
CA PHE A 231 -8.70 7.25 -1.48
C PHE A 231 -8.44 8.14 -0.27
N THR A 232 -7.80 7.60 0.75
CA THR A 232 -7.51 8.35 1.99
C THR A 232 -6.02 8.51 2.17
N GLN A 233 -5.59 9.73 2.50
CA GLN A 233 -4.23 10.05 2.90
C GLN A 233 -4.15 10.39 4.40
N ILE A 234 -3.01 10.06 5.01
CA ILE A 234 -2.51 10.70 6.21
C ILE A 234 -1.59 11.81 5.69
N ASP A 235 -2.09 13.04 5.69
CA ASP A 235 -1.40 14.19 5.12
C ASP A 235 -0.79 15.04 6.22
N CYS A 236 0.48 15.41 6.08
CA CYS A 236 1.24 16.11 7.11
C CYS A 236 2.11 17.21 6.52
N GLU A 237 2.33 18.29 7.30
CA GLU A 237 3.25 19.37 6.97
C GLU A 237 3.87 19.95 8.25
N MET A 238 5.14 20.34 8.18
CA MET A 238 5.92 20.91 9.29
C MET A 238 6.68 22.14 8.83
N SER A 239 6.77 23.14 9.70
CA SER A 239 7.59 24.35 9.50
C SER A 239 8.93 24.26 10.21
N PHE A 240 9.92 25.03 9.73
CA PHE A 240 11.27 25.13 10.28
C PHE A 240 11.99 23.79 10.37
N VAL A 241 11.94 23.03 9.28
CA VAL A 241 12.47 21.67 9.19
C VAL A 241 13.30 21.49 7.93
N GLU A 242 14.23 20.54 7.99
CA GLU A 242 14.98 19.98 6.89
C GLU A 242 14.51 18.55 6.61
N GLN A 243 15.03 17.93 5.53
CA GLN A 243 14.65 16.58 5.10
C GLN A 243 14.75 15.55 6.22
N GLU A 244 15.84 15.53 6.98
CA GLU A 244 16.05 14.54 8.04
C GLU A 244 15.08 14.71 9.22
N ASP A 245 14.60 15.92 9.50
CA ASP A 245 13.58 16.13 10.54
C ASP A 245 12.25 15.44 10.16
N ILE A 246 11.85 15.56 8.89
CA ILE A 246 10.69 14.89 8.34
C ILE A 246 10.89 13.37 8.37
N ILE A 247 11.99 12.90 7.81
CA ILE A 247 12.32 11.47 7.74
C ILE A 247 12.30 10.85 9.13
N ASN A 248 12.97 11.44 10.12
CA ASN A 248 13.05 10.91 11.47
C ASN A 248 11.68 10.89 12.17
N THR A 249 10.87 11.94 11.98
CA THR A 249 9.52 12.01 12.56
C THR A 249 8.64 10.88 12.01
N PHE A 250 8.63 10.66 10.72
CA PHE A 250 7.74 9.71 10.06
C PHE A 250 8.27 8.27 10.03
N GLU A 251 9.59 8.08 10.09
CA GLU A 251 10.18 6.78 10.43
C GLU A 251 9.77 6.34 11.83
N GLY A 252 9.77 7.25 12.79
CA GLY A 252 9.27 7.01 14.14
C GLY A 252 7.79 6.61 14.16
N MET A 253 6.95 7.24 13.32
CA MET A 253 5.55 6.85 13.18
C MET A 253 5.41 5.44 12.61
N ALA A 254 6.18 5.10 11.58
CA ALA A 254 6.17 3.76 11.00
C ALA A 254 6.54 2.69 12.05
N LYS A 255 7.62 2.89 12.80
CA LYS A 255 8.04 2.01 13.89
C LYS A 255 6.95 1.86 14.96
N HIS A 256 6.31 2.95 15.36
CA HIS A 256 5.20 2.94 16.30
C HIS A 256 4.01 2.10 15.79
N LEU A 257 3.59 2.31 14.54
CA LEU A 257 2.48 1.57 13.95
C LEU A 257 2.76 0.06 13.86
N PHE A 258 3.94 -0.35 13.43
CA PHE A 258 4.31 -1.77 13.38
C PHE A 258 4.31 -2.41 14.78
N LYS A 259 4.83 -1.71 15.78
CA LYS A 259 4.84 -2.20 17.17
C LYS A 259 3.43 -2.35 17.72
N GLU A 260 2.61 -1.30 17.65
CA GLU A 260 1.28 -1.28 18.29
C GLU A 260 0.25 -2.16 17.55
N LEU A 261 0.36 -2.32 16.23
CA LEU A 261 -0.62 -3.03 15.44
C LEU A 261 -0.24 -4.48 15.08
N ARG A 262 1.06 -4.74 14.94
CA ARG A 262 1.59 -6.03 14.51
C ARG A 262 2.50 -6.70 15.54
N GLY A 263 2.89 -6.01 16.61
CA GLY A 263 3.88 -6.48 17.58
C GLY A 263 5.27 -6.67 16.98
N VAL A 264 5.58 -5.98 15.88
CA VAL A 264 6.88 -6.04 15.20
C VAL A 264 7.71 -4.82 15.57
N GLU A 265 8.90 -5.05 16.16
CA GLU A 265 9.85 -3.99 16.47
C GLU A 265 10.83 -3.79 15.31
N LEU A 266 10.81 -2.61 14.72
CA LEU A 266 11.76 -2.16 13.70
C LEU A 266 12.80 -1.28 14.38
N THR A 267 13.94 -1.87 14.78
CA THR A 267 14.94 -1.21 15.63
C THR A 267 15.98 -0.41 14.83
N GLU A 268 16.41 -0.94 13.68
CA GLU A 268 17.43 -0.29 12.85
C GLU A 268 16.88 0.96 12.13
N PRO A 269 17.72 1.97 11.91
CA PRO A 269 17.36 3.09 11.03
C PRO A 269 17.02 2.57 9.62
N PHE A 270 16.01 3.16 8.98
CA PHE A 270 15.70 2.80 7.60
C PHE A 270 16.80 3.31 6.66
N LEU A 271 17.16 2.47 5.70
CA LEU A 271 18.15 2.83 4.70
C LEU A 271 17.71 4.08 3.92
N ARG A 272 18.61 5.05 3.74
CA ARG A 272 18.45 6.16 2.80
C ARG A 272 19.12 5.74 1.49
N MET A 273 18.35 5.48 0.46
CA MET A 273 18.84 5.05 -0.85
C MET A 273 18.63 6.18 -1.88
N PRO A 274 19.67 6.73 -2.48
CA PRO A 274 19.50 7.66 -3.59
C PRO A 274 18.69 7.02 -4.73
N TRP A 275 17.80 7.79 -5.35
CA TRP A 275 17.00 7.32 -6.48
C TRP A 275 17.86 6.71 -7.60
N ALA A 276 19.03 7.32 -7.88
CA ALA A 276 19.96 6.81 -8.88
C ALA A 276 20.42 5.37 -8.57
N ASP A 277 20.68 5.05 -7.29
CA ASP A 277 21.07 3.72 -6.86
C ASP A 277 19.88 2.74 -6.92
N ALA A 278 18.68 3.19 -6.54
CA ALA A 278 17.47 2.38 -6.65
C ALA A 278 17.22 1.96 -8.11
N MET A 279 17.34 2.90 -9.04
CA MET A 279 17.21 2.62 -10.47
C MET A 279 18.36 1.78 -11.04
N LYS A 280 19.60 2.03 -10.61
CA LYS A 280 20.77 1.30 -11.07
C LYS A 280 20.76 -0.16 -10.65
N TYR A 281 20.44 -0.45 -9.39
CA TYR A 281 20.57 -1.78 -8.81
C TYR A 281 19.29 -2.59 -8.77
N TYR A 282 18.12 -1.93 -8.92
CA TYR A 282 16.82 -2.58 -8.79
C TYR A 282 15.82 -2.22 -9.89
N GLY A 283 16.12 -1.19 -10.71
CA GLY A 283 15.25 -0.74 -11.80
C GLY A 283 13.89 -0.17 -11.36
N SER A 284 13.80 0.29 -10.11
CA SER A 284 12.56 0.79 -9.51
C SER A 284 12.88 1.83 -8.45
N ASP A 285 12.07 2.88 -8.37
CA ASP A 285 12.04 3.87 -7.29
C ASP A 285 11.44 3.33 -5.97
N LYS A 286 10.94 2.10 -5.99
CA LYS A 286 10.37 1.38 -4.84
C LYS A 286 10.88 -0.06 -4.77
N PRO A 287 12.19 -0.26 -4.54
CA PRO A 287 12.77 -1.60 -4.56
C PRO A 287 12.28 -2.47 -3.39
N ASP A 288 12.02 -3.75 -3.67
CA ASP A 288 11.77 -4.75 -2.63
C ASP A 288 13.12 -5.29 -2.11
N LEU A 289 13.48 -4.89 -0.90
CA LEU A 289 14.73 -5.26 -0.26
C LEU A 289 14.62 -6.48 0.67
N ARG A 290 13.52 -7.23 0.65
CA ARG A 290 13.42 -8.49 1.41
C ARG A 290 14.40 -9.55 0.94
N PHE A 291 14.94 -9.38 -0.26
CA PHE A 291 15.92 -10.28 -0.86
C PHE A 291 16.95 -9.50 -1.71
N GLY A 292 18.08 -10.15 -2.02
CA GLY A 292 19.16 -9.59 -2.81
C GLY A 292 18.86 -9.49 -4.31
N MET A 293 19.65 -10.12 -5.16
CA MET A 293 19.59 -10.06 -6.64
C MET A 293 19.73 -8.63 -7.19
N LYS A 294 20.73 -7.89 -6.72
CA LYS A 294 21.09 -6.60 -7.33
C LYS A 294 21.46 -6.81 -8.80
N PHE A 295 21.12 -5.83 -9.62
CA PHE A 295 21.55 -5.83 -11.03
C PHE A 295 23.05 -5.67 -11.13
N VAL A 296 23.62 -6.42 -12.07
CA VAL A 296 25.01 -6.25 -12.52
C VAL A 296 24.98 -5.83 -13.98
N GLU A 297 25.63 -4.69 -14.27
CA GLU A 297 25.81 -4.21 -15.63
C GLU A 297 26.93 -4.99 -16.31
N LEU A 298 26.72 -5.41 -17.54
CA LEU A 298 27.59 -6.31 -18.28
C LEU A 298 28.09 -5.74 -19.61
N MET A 299 27.96 -4.42 -19.83
CA MET A 299 28.40 -3.76 -21.05
C MET A 299 29.88 -4.03 -21.35
N ASP A 300 30.75 -3.84 -20.36
CA ASP A 300 32.17 -4.04 -20.50
C ASP A 300 32.61 -5.52 -20.56
N VAL A 301 31.70 -6.45 -20.22
CA VAL A 301 31.99 -7.88 -20.18
C VAL A 301 31.51 -8.61 -21.43
N LEU A 302 30.32 -8.25 -21.97
CA LEU A 302 29.63 -9.05 -22.98
C LEU A 302 29.45 -8.35 -24.33
N LYS A 303 29.74 -7.04 -24.46
CA LYS A 303 29.60 -6.32 -25.72
C LYS A 303 30.87 -6.46 -26.57
N GLY A 304 30.71 -6.60 -27.90
CA GLY A 304 31.84 -6.60 -28.84
C GLY A 304 32.34 -7.99 -29.25
N TYR A 305 31.58 -9.05 -29.00
CA TYR A 305 31.98 -10.43 -29.31
C TYR A 305 31.20 -11.05 -30.50
N GLY A 306 30.49 -10.25 -31.31
CA GLY A 306 29.76 -10.72 -32.49
C GLY A 306 28.37 -11.26 -32.23
N PHE A 307 27.87 -11.16 -31.00
CA PHE A 307 26.46 -11.40 -30.70
C PHE A 307 25.66 -10.10 -30.90
N SER A 308 25.04 -9.95 -32.06
CA SER A 308 24.41 -8.70 -32.51
C SER A 308 23.39 -8.12 -31.52
N VAL A 309 22.67 -8.96 -30.76
CA VAL A 309 21.71 -8.52 -29.75
C VAL A 309 22.38 -7.72 -28.64
N PHE A 310 23.59 -8.13 -28.22
CA PHE A 310 24.34 -7.42 -27.20
C PHE A 310 25.22 -6.31 -27.81
N ASP A 311 25.76 -6.54 -28.99
CA ASP A 311 26.65 -5.57 -29.63
C ASP A 311 25.89 -4.28 -30.00
N ASN A 312 24.60 -4.36 -30.32
CA ASN A 312 23.74 -3.21 -30.63
C ASN A 312 23.00 -2.65 -29.41
N ALA A 313 23.17 -3.23 -28.23
CA ALA A 313 22.45 -2.78 -27.04
C ALA A 313 23.08 -1.50 -26.45
N ALA A 314 22.22 -0.62 -25.92
CA ALA A 314 22.62 0.50 -25.06
C ALA A 314 22.77 0.09 -23.59
N TYR A 315 22.19 -1.05 -23.22
CA TYR A 315 22.32 -1.62 -21.89
C TYR A 315 22.25 -3.14 -21.92
N ILE A 316 23.13 -3.78 -21.18
CA ILE A 316 23.15 -5.21 -20.90
C ILE A 316 23.26 -5.36 -19.39
N GLY A 317 22.30 -5.99 -18.76
CA GLY A 317 22.30 -6.20 -17.32
C GLY A 317 21.61 -7.49 -16.93
N GLY A 318 21.92 -7.98 -15.75
CA GLY A 318 21.36 -9.24 -15.29
C GLY A 318 21.23 -9.35 -13.78
N ILE A 319 20.66 -10.46 -13.35
CA ILE A 319 20.50 -10.89 -11.97
C ILE A 319 21.07 -12.30 -11.80
N CYS A 320 21.50 -12.60 -10.56
CA CYS A 320 21.91 -13.95 -10.17
C CYS A 320 20.86 -14.53 -9.21
N ALA A 321 20.22 -15.61 -9.63
CA ALA A 321 19.28 -16.39 -8.82
C ALA A 321 20.05 -17.54 -8.15
N GLU A 322 20.34 -17.40 -6.88
CA GLU A 322 21.09 -18.37 -6.10
C GLU A 322 20.37 -19.73 -6.06
N GLY A 323 21.11 -20.81 -6.30
CA GLY A 323 20.59 -22.18 -6.26
C GLY A 323 19.62 -22.57 -7.39
N ALA A 324 19.38 -21.70 -8.39
CA ALA A 324 18.37 -21.90 -9.43
C ALA A 324 18.91 -22.58 -10.72
N ALA A 325 20.15 -23.07 -10.76
CA ALA A 325 20.72 -23.76 -11.94
C ALA A 325 19.92 -25.02 -12.34
N HIS A 326 19.12 -25.57 -11.44
CA HIS A 326 18.26 -26.74 -11.65
C HIS A 326 17.02 -26.44 -12.54
N TYR A 327 16.74 -25.17 -12.83
CA TYR A 327 15.60 -24.79 -13.69
C TYR A 327 15.65 -25.54 -15.03
N THR A 328 14.56 -26.20 -15.37
CA THR A 328 14.43 -26.89 -16.63
C THR A 328 14.35 -25.94 -17.80
N ARG A 329 14.60 -26.43 -19.02
CA ARG A 329 14.42 -25.63 -20.23
C ARG A 329 13.01 -25.04 -20.33
N LYS A 330 11.99 -25.81 -19.98
CA LYS A 330 10.59 -25.36 -19.98
C LYS A 330 10.38 -24.15 -19.04
N GLN A 331 10.97 -24.18 -17.85
CA GLN A 331 10.89 -23.06 -16.90
C GLN A 331 11.62 -21.82 -17.43
N LEU A 332 12.77 -21.98 -18.08
CA LEU A 332 13.52 -20.88 -18.69
C LEU A 332 12.77 -20.29 -19.91
N ASP A 333 12.13 -21.15 -20.72
CA ASP A 333 11.26 -20.71 -21.82
C ASP A 333 10.05 -19.93 -21.28
N GLN A 334 9.44 -20.37 -20.16
CA GLN A 334 8.36 -19.65 -19.50
C GLN A 334 8.79 -18.27 -18.99
N LEU A 335 9.99 -18.15 -18.40
CA LEU A 335 10.55 -16.85 -17.99
C LEU A 335 10.80 -15.94 -19.21
N THR A 336 11.28 -16.53 -20.32
CA THR A 336 11.47 -15.77 -21.57
C THR A 336 10.13 -15.23 -22.10
N GLU A 337 9.09 -16.03 -22.10
CA GLU A 337 7.74 -15.57 -22.48
C GLU A 337 7.17 -14.57 -21.49
N PHE A 338 7.47 -14.70 -20.20
CA PHE A 338 7.07 -13.73 -19.18
C PHE A 338 7.63 -12.33 -19.48
N VAL A 339 8.95 -12.21 -19.74
CA VAL A 339 9.57 -10.91 -20.01
C VAL A 339 9.15 -10.30 -21.34
N LYS A 340 8.69 -11.13 -22.31
CA LYS A 340 8.18 -10.68 -23.61
C LYS A 340 6.74 -10.16 -23.57
N ARG A 341 6.01 -10.36 -22.47
CA ARG A 341 4.63 -9.86 -22.35
C ARG A 341 4.56 -8.37 -22.70
N PRO A 342 3.50 -7.88 -23.35
CA PRO A 342 3.41 -6.46 -23.76
C PRO A 342 3.60 -5.46 -22.62
N GLN A 343 3.21 -5.83 -21.41
CA GLN A 343 3.36 -5.01 -20.22
C GLN A 343 4.81 -4.83 -19.80
N ILE A 344 5.69 -5.79 -20.11
CA ILE A 344 7.13 -5.76 -19.79
C ILE A 344 7.92 -5.34 -21.04
N GLY A 345 7.69 -6.01 -22.16
CA GLY A 345 8.16 -5.62 -23.49
C GLY A 345 9.64 -5.88 -23.75
N ALA A 346 10.27 -6.84 -23.06
CA ALA A 346 11.63 -7.27 -23.41
C ALA A 346 11.63 -8.09 -24.70
N LYS A 347 12.70 -7.98 -25.50
CA LYS A 347 12.82 -8.70 -26.77
C LYS A 347 13.19 -10.18 -26.60
N GLY A 348 13.81 -10.54 -25.47
CA GLY A 348 14.26 -11.89 -25.14
C GLY A 348 15.01 -11.92 -23.84
N MET A 349 15.48 -13.09 -23.45
CA MET A 349 16.28 -13.32 -22.26
C MET A 349 17.43 -14.29 -22.56
N VAL A 350 18.62 -13.95 -22.09
CA VAL A 350 19.79 -14.84 -22.09
C VAL A 350 19.95 -15.41 -20.69
N TYR A 351 20.33 -16.68 -20.59
CA TYR A 351 20.62 -17.32 -19.31
C TYR A 351 21.98 -18.00 -19.31
N ALA A 352 22.57 -18.12 -18.15
CA ALA A 352 23.77 -18.90 -17.89
C ALA A 352 23.63 -19.69 -16.59
N ARG A 353 23.97 -20.97 -16.61
CA ARG A 353 24.03 -21.86 -15.45
C ARG A 353 25.45 -22.01 -14.99
N ILE A 354 25.64 -22.01 -13.69
CA ILE A 354 26.93 -22.36 -13.10
C ILE A 354 26.84 -23.82 -12.70
N GLU A 355 27.54 -24.68 -13.44
CA GLU A 355 27.53 -26.12 -13.21
C GLU A 355 28.26 -26.48 -11.89
N ALA A 356 28.11 -27.72 -11.43
CA ALA A 356 28.69 -28.18 -10.17
C ALA A 356 30.23 -28.11 -10.12
N ASP A 357 30.88 -28.24 -11.28
CA ASP A 357 32.34 -28.10 -11.43
C ASP A 357 32.81 -26.64 -11.58
N GLY A 358 31.88 -25.69 -11.54
CA GLY A 358 32.13 -24.25 -11.69
C GLY A 358 32.18 -23.74 -13.12
N THR A 359 32.01 -24.62 -14.13
CA THR A 359 31.93 -24.19 -15.53
C THR A 359 30.61 -23.46 -15.80
N VAL A 360 30.62 -22.58 -16.79
CA VAL A 360 29.45 -21.78 -17.18
C VAL A 360 28.87 -22.30 -18.47
N LYS A 361 27.59 -22.66 -18.46
CA LYS A 361 26.81 -23.00 -19.66
C LYS A 361 25.78 -21.93 -19.94
N SER A 362 25.86 -21.31 -21.11
CA SER A 362 24.97 -20.23 -21.51
C SER A 362 24.17 -20.57 -22.77
N SER A 363 22.99 -19.98 -22.90
CA SER A 363 22.21 -20.03 -24.15
C SER A 363 22.91 -19.37 -25.35
N VAL A 364 24.00 -18.63 -25.12
CA VAL A 364 24.77 -17.91 -26.13
C VAL A 364 26.27 -18.29 -26.13
N ASP A 365 26.61 -19.43 -25.54
CA ASP A 365 28.02 -19.90 -25.39
C ASP A 365 28.79 -20.03 -26.71
N LYS A 366 28.11 -20.22 -27.83
CA LYS A 366 28.72 -20.21 -29.18
C LYS A 366 29.39 -18.88 -29.57
N PHE A 367 29.03 -17.77 -28.90
CA PHE A 367 29.60 -16.44 -29.17
C PHE A 367 30.72 -16.06 -28.20
N TYR A 368 30.84 -16.77 -27.05
CA TYR A 368 31.70 -16.38 -25.94
C TYR A 368 32.66 -17.49 -25.55
N SER A 369 33.93 -17.14 -25.38
CA SER A 369 34.90 -18.07 -24.79
C SER A 369 34.59 -18.35 -23.32
N GLN A 370 35.06 -19.47 -22.80
CA GLN A 370 34.92 -19.78 -21.37
C GLN A 370 35.56 -18.70 -20.47
N GLU A 371 36.64 -18.03 -20.95
CA GLU A 371 37.24 -16.91 -20.22
C GLU A 371 36.26 -15.75 -20.03
N VAL A 372 35.52 -15.37 -21.07
CA VAL A 372 34.53 -14.29 -21.00
C VAL A 372 33.35 -14.70 -20.11
N LEU A 373 32.86 -15.95 -20.26
CA LEU A 373 31.81 -16.46 -19.41
C LEU A 373 32.20 -16.53 -17.93
N GLN A 374 33.49 -16.82 -17.66
CA GLN A 374 34.03 -16.80 -16.31
C GLN A 374 34.10 -15.37 -15.73
N LYS A 375 34.50 -14.36 -16.53
CA LYS A 375 34.43 -12.94 -16.12
C LYS A 375 32.98 -12.52 -15.80
N MET A 376 32.01 -12.96 -16.58
CA MET A 376 30.59 -12.73 -16.29
C MET A 376 30.17 -13.36 -14.94
N LYS A 377 30.53 -14.62 -14.70
CA LYS A 377 30.27 -15.30 -13.41
C LYS A 377 30.87 -14.52 -12.24
N GLU A 378 32.12 -14.06 -12.38
CA GLU A 378 32.82 -13.28 -11.36
C GLU A 378 32.15 -11.94 -11.08
N ALA A 379 31.63 -11.26 -12.12
CA ALA A 379 30.90 -10.00 -11.97
C ALA A 379 29.67 -10.14 -11.07
N PHE A 380 29.02 -11.30 -11.05
CA PHE A 380 27.90 -11.61 -10.15
C PHE A 380 28.34 -12.21 -8.80
N GLY A 381 29.59 -12.63 -8.66
CA GLY A 381 30.00 -13.46 -7.54
C GLY A 381 29.27 -14.81 -7.50
N ALA A 382 28.86 -15.31 -8.66
CA ALA A 382 28.01 -16.50 -8.76
C ALA A 382 28.79 -17.78 -8.41
N LYS A 383 28.08 -18.72 -7.78
CA LYS A 383 28.62 -19.99 -7.28
C LYS A 383 28.05 -21.16 -8.07
N PRO A 384 28.70 -22.36 -7.99
CA PRO A 384 28.08 -23.56 -8.52
C PRO A 384 26.65 -23.76 -8.01
N GLY A 385 25.73 -24.03 -8.91
CA GLY A 385 24.30 -24.15 -8.63
C GLY A 385 23.48 -22.88 -8.89
N ASP A 386 24.11 -21.75 -9.20
CA ASP A 386 23.41 -20.47 -9.47
C ASP A 386 22.98 -20.35 -10.94
N LEU A 387 21.97 -19.53 -11.16
CA LEU A 387 21.43 -19.19 -12.47
C LEU A 387 21.53 -17.68 -12.70
N ILE A 388 22.22 -17.28 -13.78
CA ILE A 388 22.30 -15.89 -14.22
C ILE A 388 21.24 -15.67 -15.31
N LEU A 389 20.47 -14.59 -15.20
CA LEU A 389 19.46 -14.16 -16.16
C LEU A 389 19.81 -12.75 -16.65
N ILE A 390 19.83 -12.55 -17.97
CA ILE A 390 20.32 -11.32 -18.59
C ILE A 390 19.28 -10.78 -19.57
N LEU A 391 19.01 -9.48 -19.48
CA LEU A 391 18.26 -8.71 -20.45
C LEU A 391 19.14 -7.65 -21.09
N SER A 392 18.80 -7.27 -22.31
CA SER A 392 19.46 -6.18 -23.04
C SER A 392 18.43 -5.36 -23.82
N GLY A 393 18.75 -4.11 -24.09
CA GLY A 393 17.87 -3.21 -24.84
C GLY A 393 18.58 -1.98 -25.35
N ASP A 394 17.86 -1.21 -26.14
CA ASP A 394 18.28 0.06 -26.74
C ASP A 394 18.08 1.29 -25.84
N ASP A 395 17.44 1.09 -24.69
CA ASP A 395 17.23 2.08 -23.64
C ASP A 395 17.56 1.48 -22.28
N ALA A 396 18.48 2.09 -21.56
CA ALA A 396 18.98 1.58 -20.28
C ALA A 396 17.89 1.62 -19.18
N MET A 397 17.12 2.72 -19.11
CA MET A 397 16.10 2.88 -18.09
C MET A 397 14.93 1.89 -18.30
N LYS A 398 14.49 1.76 -19.54
CA LYS A 398 13.45 0.80 -19.93
C LYS A 398 13.90 -0.63 -19.63
N THR A 399 15.15 -0.98 -19.97
CA THR A 399 15.66 -2.34 -19.76
C THR A 399 15.82 -2.65 -18.26
N ARG A 400 16.24 -1.68 -17.44
CA ARG A 400 16.27 -1.84 -15.99
C ARG A 400 14.88 -2.07 -15.40
N LYS A 401 13.84 -1.37 -15.88
CA LYS A 401 12.45 -1.62 -15.46
C LYS A 401 11.98 -3.04 -15.83
N GLN A 402 12.33 -3.51 -17.04
CA GLN A 402 12.04 -4.89 -17.47
C GLN A 402 12.77 -5.92 -16.58
N LEU A 403 14.03 -5.66 -16.25
CA LEU A 403 14.82 -6.52 -15.37
C LEU A 403 14.27 -6.54 -13.93
N CYS A 404 13.68 -5.44 -13.48
CA CYS A 404 12.98 -5.37 -12.19
C CYS A 404 11.80 -6.36 -12.14
N GLU A 405 10.98 -6.42 -13.19
CA GLU A 405 9.88 -7.38 -13.28
C GLU A 405 10.38 -8.83 -13.22
N LEU A 406 11.47 -9.14 -13.92
CA LEU A 406 12.11 -10.45 -13.87
C LEU A 406 12.64 -10.77 -12.46
N ARG A 407 13.27 -9.79 -11.79
CA ARG A 407 13.76 -9.94 -10.43
C ARG A 407 12.63 -10.26 -9.45
N LEU A 408 11.52 -9.54 -9.55
CA LEU A 408 10.34 -9.76 -8.69
C LEU A 408 9.71 -11.13 -8.94
N GLU A 409 9.63 -11.56 -10.19
CA GLU A 409 9.13 -12.88 -10.57
C GLU A 409 10.03 -13.99 -10.00
N MET A 410 11.34 -13.85 -10.13
CA MET A 410 12.29 -14.80 -9.51
C MET A 410 12.17 -14.81 -7.98
N GLY A 411 11.99 -13.65 -7.37
CA GLY A 411 11.75 -13.55 -5.93
C GLY A 411 10.48 -14.29 -5.49
N ASN A 412 9.43 -14.25 -6.30
CA ASN A 412 8.19 -15.01 -6.07
C ASN A 412 8.42 -16.52 -6.22
N GLN A 413 9.01 -16.95 -7.34
CA GLN A 413 9.23 -18.38 -7.63
C GLN A 413 10.15 -19.05 -6.60
N LEU A 414 11.13 -18.33 -6.08
CA LEU A 414 12.06 -18.83 -5.08
C LEU A 414 11.57 -18.61 -3.62
N GLY A 415 10.38 -18.06 -3.43
CA GLY A 415 9.81 -17.84 -2.09
C GLY A 415 10.54 -16.79 -1.24
N LEU A 416 11.29 -15.88 -1.87
CA LEU A 416 12.12 -14.89 -1.19
C LEU A 416 11.33 -13.65 -0.70
N ARG A 417 10.10 -13.47 -1.20
CA ARG A 417 9.20 -12.38 -0.82
C ARG A 417 8.32 -12.78 0.37
N ASP A 418 8.96 -13.10 1.49
CA ASP A 418 8.27 -13.49 2.73
C ASP A 418 7.36 -12.36 3.22
N LYS A 419 6.08 -12.67 3.41
CA LYS A 419 5.06 -11.73 3.89
C LYS A 419 5.25 -11.32 5.36
N ASN A 420 6.03 -12.08 6.13
CA ASN A 420 6.31 -11.78 7.52
C ASN A 420 7.59 -10.96 7.73
N LYS A 421 8.33 -10.71 6.64
CA LYS A 421 9.49 -9.82 6.63
C LYS A 421 9.07 -8.42 6.18
N PHE A 422 9.60 -7.40 6.86
CA PHE A 422 9.38 -6.00 6.51
C PHE A 422 10.74 -5.34 6.23
N ALA A 423 10.97 -5.00 4.97
CA ALA A 423 12.14 -4.27 4.52
C ALA A 423 11.71 -2.84 4.20
N CYS A 424 12.09 -1.92 5.09
CA CYS A 424 11.73 -0.51 5.02
C CYS A 424 12.94 0.32 4.57
N LEU A 425 12.72 1.28 3.69
CA LEU A 425 13.73 2.25 3.28
C LEU A 425 13.09 3.58 2.90
N TRP A 426 13.92 4.59 2.82
CA TRP A 426 13.61 5.86 2.18
C TRP A 426 14.36 5.92 0.85
N VAL A 427 13.68 6.22 -0.22
CA VAL A 427 14.28 6.63 -1.48
C VAL A 427 14.36 8.16 -1.48
N VAL A 428 15.53 8.70 -1.74
CA VAL A 428 15.85 10.13 -1.66
C VAL A 428 16.54 10.62 -2.93
N ASP A 429 16.77 11.90 -3.02
CA ASP A 429 17.53 12.51 -4.13
C ASP A 429 16.95 12.18 -5.51
N PHE A 430 15.63 12.29 -5.64
CA PHE A 430 14.94 12.12 -6.91
C PHE A 430 15.39 13.17 -7.93
N PRO A 431 15.31 12.88 -9.26
CA PRO A 431 15.39 13.93 -10.26
C PRO A 431 14.33 15.01 -10.00
N MET A 432 14.69 16.27 -10.15
CA MET A 432 13.76 17.38 -10.03
C MET A 432 12.77 17.42 -11.18
N PHE A 433 13.26 17.09 -12.37
CA PHE A 433 12.53 17.14 -13.61
C PHE A 433 12.60 15.82 -14.36
N GLU A 434 11.59 15.57 -15.17
CA GLU A 434 11.58 14.53 -16.18
C GLU A 434 11.20 15.12 -17.54
N TRP A 435 11.72 14.55 -18.62
CA TRP A 435 11.38 14.96 -19.97
C TRP A 435 10.06 14.31 -20.39
N SER A 436 9.10 15.11 -20.81
CA SER A 436 7.87 14.64 -21.42
C SER A 436 7.99 14.65 -22.93
N GLU A 437 7.97 13.48 -23.56
CA GLU A 437 7.94 13.37 -25.03
C GLU A 437 6.63 13.93 -25.63
N GLU A 438 5.52 13.80 -24.91
CA GLU A 438 4.21 14.29 -25.32
C GLU A 438 4.15 15.82 -25.32
N GLU A 439 4.68 16.44 -24.25
CA GLU A 439 4.67 17.89 -24.06
C GLU A 439 5.91 18.57 -24.70
N GLY A 440 6.96 17.80 -25.05
CA GLY A 440 8.21 18.32 -25.60
C GLY A 440 8.96 19.28 -24.66
N ARG A 441 8.83 19.09 -23.34
CA ARG A 441 9.42 19.95 -22.31
C ARG A 441 9.73 19.20 -21.01
N LEU A 442 10.46 19.85 -20.11
CA LEU A 442 10.65 19.38 -18.75
C LEU A 442 9.35 19.52 -17.94
N MET A 443 9.03 18.49 -17.21
CA MET A 443 7.94 18.44 -16.23
C MET A 443 8.51 18.22 -14.84
N ALA A 444 7.84 18.73 -13.80
CA ALA A 444 8.21 18.40 -12.44
C ALA A 444 7.94 16.92 -12.16
N MET A 445 8.92 16.21 -11.61
CA MET A 445 8.74 14.79 -11.29
C MET A 445 7.73 14.59 -10.14
N HIS A 446 7.68 15.52 -9.19
CA HIS A 446 6.71 15.54 -8.07
C HIS A 446 5.67 16.63 -8.28
N HIS A 447 6.00 17.87 -7.91
CA HIS A 447 5.14 19.03 -8.13
C HIS A 447 5.98 20.33 -8.18
N PRO A 448 5.42 21.45 -8.68
CA PRO A 448 6.18 22.68 -8.89
C PRO A 448 6.70 23.38 -7.63
N PHE A 449 6.20 22.98 -6.45
CA PHE A 449 6.61 23.57 -5.16
C PHE A 449 7.73 22.78 -4.45
N THR A 450 8.21 21.70 -5.06
CA THR A 450 9.33 20.92 -4.53
C THR A 450 10.62 21.72 -4.57
N HIS A 451 11.36 21.75 -3.45
CA HIS A 451 12.65 22.41 -3.36
C HIS A 451 13.73 21.58 -4.06
N PRO A 452 14.57 22.16 -4.91
CA PRO A 452 15.79 21.48 -5.37
C PRO A 452 16.78 21.31 -4.21
N LYS A 453 17.71 20.37 -4.32
CA LYS A 453 18.85 20.33 -3.38
C LYS A 453 19.61 21.64 -3.45
N ASP A 454 20.03 22.20 -2.31
CA ASP A 454 20.72 23.49 -2.24
C ASP A 454 21.98 23.52 -3.10
N GLU A 455 22.76 22.46 -3.10
CA GLU A 455 23.98 22.32 -3.89
C GLU A 455 23.73 22.27 -5.40
N ASP A 456 22.51 21.92 -5.83
CA ASP A 456 22.13 21.80 -7.23
C ASP A 456 21.44 23.07 -7.79
N ILE A 457 21.10 24.05 -6.96
CA ILE A 457 20.46 25.30 -7.38
C ILE A 457 21.21 26.00 -8.54
N PRO A 458 22.55 26.09 -8.55
CA PRO A 458 23.26 26.67 -9.68
C PRO A 458 23.06 25.93 -11.01
N LEU A 459 22.72 24.64 -10.98
CA LEU A 459 22.46 23.83 -12.18
C LEU A 459 21.14 24.20 -12.86
N LEU A 460 20.23 24.90 -12.19
CA LEU A 460 18.97 25.37 -12.79
C LEU A 460 19.19 26.27 -14.01
N ASP A 461 20.32 26.98 -14.06
CA ASP A 461 20.69 27.86 -15.16
C ASP A 461 21.51 27.19 -16.26
N THR A 462 22.16 26.05 -15.97
CA THR A 462 23.14 25.41 -16.86
C THR A 462 22.72 24.04 -17.35
N ASP A 463 22.17 23.20 -16.45
CA ASP A 463 21.73 21.84 -16.74
C ASP A 463 20.55 21.46 -15.82
N PRO A 464 19.35 21.95 -16.07
CA PRO A 464 18.19 21.66 -15.24
C PRO A 464 17.88 20.17 -15.11
N ALA A 465 18.20 19.37 -16.12
CA ALA A 465 17.96 17.92 -16.10
C ALA A 465 18.81 17.16 -15.06
N ALA A 466 19.93 17.75 -14.62
CA ALA A 466 20.78 17.16 -13.59
C ALA A 466 20.40 17.54 -12.16
N VAL A 467 19.44 18.47 -11.99
CA VAL A 467 19.01 18.94 -10.66
C VAL A 467 18.26 17.86 -9.91
N ARG A 468 18.66 17.60 -8.66
CA ARG A 468 17.98 16.69 -7.76
C ARG A 468 16.95 17.46 -6.91
N ALA A 469 15.86 16.80 -6.62
CA ALA A 469 14.82 17.29 -5.72
C ALA A 469 15.16 16.93 -4.26
N ASP A 470 14.82 17.81 -3.34
CA ASP A 470 14.78 17.50 -1.90
C ASP A 470 13.47 16.79 -1.55
N ALA A 471 13.33 15.60 -2.15
CA ALA A 471 12.16 14.73 -2.06
C ALA A 471 12.54 13.35 -1.52
N TYR A 472 11.58 12.71 -0.90
CA TYR A 472 11.76 11.44 -0.19
C TYR A 472 10.48 10.62 -0.20
N ASP A 473 10.61 9.32 -0.51
CA ASP A 473 9.52 8.35 -0.47
C ASP A 473 9.85 7.22 0.50
N MET A 474 8.91 6.87 1.38
CA MET A 474 9.01 5.67 2.20
C MET A 474 8.51 4.47 1.42
N VAL A 475 9.36 3.45 1.35
CA VAL A 475 9.07 2.19 0.67
C VAL A 475 9.11 1.04 1.67
N ILE A 476 8.10 0.20 1.65
CA ILE A 476 8.02 -1.02 2.47
C ILE A 476 7.69 -2.19 1.55
N ASN A 477 8.56 -3.21 1.53
CA ASN A 477 8.33 -4.43 0.76
C ASN A 477 8.06 -4.20 -0.74
N GLY A 478 8.68 -3.19 -1.34
CA GLY A 478 8.49 -2.87 -2.75
C GLY A 478 7.23 -2.03 -3.05
N VAL A 479 6.62 -1.48 -2.02
CA VAL A 479 5.44 -0.58 -2.13
C VAL A 479 5.81 0.78 -1.56
N GLU A 480 5.64 1.83 -2.35
CA GLU A 480 5.66 3.21 -1.88
C GLU A 480 4.43 3.44 -1.01
N VAL A 481 4.65 3.64 0.27
CA VAL A 481 3.55 3.87 1.24
C VAL A 481 3.22 5.33 1.42
N GLY A 482 4.10 6.20 0.97
CA GLY A 482 3.92 7.64 0.93
C GLY A 482 5.23 8.35 0.71
N GLY A 483 5.14 9.61 0.39
CA GLY A 483 6.28 10.46 0.14
C GLY A 483 5.96 11.93 0.26
N GLY A 484 6.98 12.73 0.10
CA GLY A 484 6.89 14.17 0.16
C GLY A 484 8.19 14.87 -0.22
N SER A 485 8.28 16.13 0.12
CA SER A 485 9.45 16.94 -0.16
C SER A 485 9.56 18.13 0.80
N ILE A 486 10.72 18.75 0.83
CA ILE A 486 10.88 20.12 1.27
C ILE A 486 10.28 21.04 0.19
N ARG A 487 9.63 22.13 0.60
CA ARG A 487 8.94 23.06 -0.30
C ARG A 487 9.76 24.29 -0.55
N ILE A 488 9.63 24.88 -1.73
CA ILE A 488 10.16 26.21 -2.00
C ILE A 488 9.37 27.22 -1.18
N HIS A 489 10.07 28.07 -0.45
CA HIS A 489 9.49 29.21 0.29
C HIS A 489 10.02 30.55 -0.20
N ASP A 490 11.06 30.56 -1.00
CA ASP A 490 11.62 31.75 -1.65
C ASP A 490 10.90 32.05 -2.97
N SER A 491 10.41 33.29 -3.10
CA SER A 491 9.62 33.70 -4.27
C SER A 491 10.43 33.78 -5.56
N ALA A 492 11.73 34.10 -5.48
CA ALA A 492 12.59 34.19 -6.68
C ALA A 492 12.91 32.78 -7.20
N LEU A 493 13.21 31.84 -6.31
CA LEU A 493 13.41 30.46 -6.68
C LEU A 493 12.15 29.83 -7.26
N GLN A 494 10.97 30.12 -6.67
CA GLN A 494 9.69 29.64 -7.20
C GLN A 494 9.39 30.18 -8.61
N ALA A 495 9.67 31.45 -8.87
CA ALA A 495 9.52 32.03 -10.20
C ALA A 495 10.44 31.35 -11.23
N LYS A 496 11.69 31.06 -10.84
CA LYS A 496 12.65 30.34 -11.68
C LYS A 496 12.17 28.92 -12.01
N MET A 497 11.61 28.22 -11.05
CA MET A 497 11.04 26.89 -11.26
C MET A 497 9.88 26.91 -12.25
N PHE A 498 8.97 27.89 -12.14
CA PHE A 498 7.87 28.03 -13.09
C PHE A 498 8.36 28.34 -14.51
N GLU A 499 9.39 29.20 -14.64
CA GLU A 499 10.01 29.48 -15.93
C GLU A 499 10.54 28.21 -16.61
N ILE A 500 11.29 27.37 -15.87
CA ILE A 500 11.85 26.10 -16.38
C ILE A 500 10.72 25.13 -16.79
N LEU A 501 9.62 25.10 -16.05
CA LEU A 501 8.44 24.29 -16.35
C LEU A 501 7.56 24.86 -17.46
N GLY A 502 7.96 26.00 -18.07
CA GLY A 502 7.26 26.61 -19.20
C GLY A 502 6.00 27.41 -18.83
N PHE A 503 5.85 27.81 -17.57
CA PHE A 503 4.80 28.73 -17.17
C PHE A 503 5.19 30.17 -17.48
N THR A 504 4.27 30.92 -18.10
CA THR A 504 4.42 32.37 -18.11
C THR A 504 4.05 32.96 -16.74
N PRO A 505 4.56 34.14 -16.35
CA PRO A 505 4.19 34.77 -15.09
C PRO A 505 2.66 34.92 -14.90
N GLU A 506 1.93 35.19 -15.99
CA GLU A 506 0.47 35.32 -15.97
C GLU A 506 -0.21 34.01 -15.67
N LYS A 507 0.22 32.90 -16.31
CA LYS A 507 -0.32 31.56 -16.06
C LYS A 507 0.00 31.09 -14.66
N ALA A 508 1.21 31.32 -14.17
CA ALA A 508 1.60 30.97 -12.80
C ALA A 508 0.74 31.74 -11.78
N GLN A 509 0.50 33.03 -12.02
CA GLN A 509 -0.37 33.86 -11.17
C GLN A 509 -1.83 33.40 -11.22
N GLU A 510 -2.34 33.00 -12.38
CA GLU A 510 -3.70 32.49 -12.53
C GLU A 510 -3.92 31.18 -11.74
N GLN A 511 -2.98 30.25 -11.84
CA GLN A 511 -3.11 28.91 -11.26
C GLN A 511 -2.71 28.84 -9.79
N PHE A 512 -1.66 29.56 -9.38
CA PHE A 512 -1.04 29.47 -8.07
C PHE A 512 -0.95 30.79 -7.32
N GLY A 513 -1.57 31.84 -7.86
CA GLY A 513 -1.42 33.21 -7.36
C GLY A 513 -1.80 33.37 -5.89
N PHE A 514 -2.81 32.65 -5.43
CA PHE A 514 -3.24 32.71 -4.03
C PHE A 514 -2.15 32.20 -3.07
N LEU A 515 -1.42 31.13 -3.42
CA LEU A 515 -0.31 30.62 -2.63
C LEU A 515 0.92 31.52 -2.75
N MET A 516 1.29 31.91 -3.98
CA MET A 516 2.40 32.82 -4.24
C MET A 516 2.23 34.17 -3.53
N ASN A 517 1.01 34.70 -3.51
CA ASN A 517 0.70 35.94 -2.78
C ASN A 517 0.80 35.76 -1.27
N ALA A 518 0.39 34.62 -0.72
CA ALA A 518 0.55 34.32 0.70
C ALA A 518 2.02 34.29 1.10
N PHE A 519 2.90 33.75 0.28
CA PHE A 519 4.34 33.69 0.55
C PHE A 519 4.99 35.06 0.70
N LYS A 520 4.43 36.09 0.08
CA LYS A 520 4.90 37.50 0.23
C LYS A 520 4.77 38.02 1.66
N PHE A 521 3.95 37.38 2.49
CA PHE A 521 3.75 37.75 3.90
C PHE A 521 4.59 36.93 4.87
N GLY A 522 5.57 36.19 4.38
CA GLY A 522 6.53 35.44 5.18
C GLY A 522 6.20 33.96 5.28
N ALA A 523 6.55 33.19 4.26
CA ALA A 523 6.50 31.74 4.33
C ALA A 523 7.72 31.19 5.09
N PRO A 524 7.54 30.33 6.10
CA PRO A 524 8.67 29.66 6.74
C PRO A 524 9.25 28.57 5.82
N PRO A 525 10.50 28.14 6.02
CA PRO A 525 10.96 26.87 5.50
C PRO A 525 10.01 25.76 5.99
N HIS A 526 9.51 24.93 5.09
CA HIS A 526 8.55 23.89 5.44
C HIS A 526 8.66 22.69 4.51
N GLY A 527 8.18 21.56 4.99
CA GLY A 527 8.13 20.32 4.26
C GLY A 527 7.12 19.36 4.87
N GLY A 528 6.79 18.32 4.15
CA GLY A 528 5.83 17.35 4.63
C GLY A 528 5.78 16.13 3.75
N LEU A 529 4.82 15.29 4.04
CA LEU A 529 4.55 14.09 3.26
C LEU A 529 3.07 13.70 3.36
N ALA A 530 2.68 12.77 2.51
CA ALA A 530 1.39 12.12 2.59
C ALA A 530 1.57 10.60 2.49
N TYR A 531 0.95 9.87 3.42
CA TYR A 531 0.86 8.43 3.36
C TYR A 531 -0.48 7.97 2.79
N GLY A 532 -0.46 6.99 1.90
CA GLY A 532 -1.67 6.30 1.46
C GLY A 532 -2.18 5.37 2.56
N LEU A 533 -3.24 5.76 3.28
CA LEU A 533 -3.77 4.94 4.38
C LEU A 533 -4.19 3.55 3.92
N ASP A 534 -4.77 3.44 2.72
CA ASP A 534 -5.21 2.16 2.16
C ASP A 534 -4.03 1.19 1.92
N ARG A 535 -2.89 1.70 1.44
CA ARG A 535 -1.64 0.94 1.27
C ARG A 535 -1.08 0.47 2.61
N TRP A 536 -1.06 1.34 3.61
CA TRP A 536 -0.63 0.99 4.96
C TRP A 536 -1.46 -0.13 5.58
N VAL A 537 -2.78 -0.08 5.41
CA VAL A 537 -3.69 -1.13 5.93
C VAL A 537 -3.48 -2.46 5.20
N SER A 538 -3.03 -2.44 3.96
CA SER A 538 -2.79 -3.65 3.16
C SER A 538 -1.47 -4.37 3.46
N LEU A 539 -0.53 -3.73 4.17
CA LEU A 539 0.73 -4.31 4.65
C LEU A 539 0.51 -5.19 5.90
#